data_e8aee2dde76e2248376ba836e322e3cb
#
_entry.id   e8aee2dde76e2248376ba836e322e3cb
#
_cell.length_a   1.000
_cell.length_b   1.000
_cell.length_c   1.000
_cell.angle_alpha   90.00
_cell.angle_beta   90.00
_cell.angle_gamma   90.00
#
_symmetry.space_group_name_H-M   'P 1'
#
loop_
_entity.id
_entity.type
_entity.pdbx_description
1 polymer ?
#
loop_
_entity_poly.entity_id
_entity_poly.type
_entity_poly.pdbx_seq_one_letter_code
_entity_poly.pdbx_strand_id
1 'polypeptide(L)'
;MARAAYRGASEVARAEPGGASVDLKRAVESGINDVLNCDGLIIATPENFGYMSGMIKDFFDRTFYPAEPYQLSIPYGLVVSAGNDGTGAVREIDRIMRGYPMRKVMEPIIARNGVSEADRAACAEAGEAMMTALSMGAF
;
A
#
# COMPACT_ATOMS: atom_id res chain seq x y z
N MET A 1 -2.54 -3.91 11.07
CA MET A 1 -1.72 -4.01 9.86
C MET A 1 -1.35 -2.63 9.31
N ALA A 2 -2.23 -1.84 8.68
CA ALA A 2 -1.87 -0.52 8.11
C ALA A 2 -1.11 0.42 9.09
N ARG A 3 -1.58 0.54 10.34
CA ARG A 3 -0.87 1.33 11.37
C ARG A 3 0.51 0.77 11.73
N ALA A 4 0.74 -0.53 11.58
CA ALA A 4 2.05 -1.13 11.81
C ALA A 4 3.01 -0.76 10.67
N ALA A 5 2.59 -0.89 9.43
CA ALA A 5 3.37 -0.44 8.26
C ALA A 5 3.71 1.06 8.35
N TYR A 6 2.71 1.89 8.71
CA TYR A 6 2.93 3.32 8.94
C TYR A 6 3.99 3.60 10.00
N ARG A 7 3.97 2.87 11.15
CA ARG A 7 4.97 3.07 12.21
C ARG A 7 6.37 2.72 11.73
N GLY A 8 6.56 1.54 11.08
CA GLY A 8 7.86 1.15 10.56
C GLY A 8 8.42 2.16 9.56
N ALA A 9 7.63 2.57 8.59
CA ALA A 9 8.02 3.61 7.62
C ALA A 9 8.35 4.95 8.31
N SER A 10 7.55 5.35 9.31
CA SER A 10 7.75 6.62 10.02
C SER A 10 9.01 6.64 10.90
N GLU A 11 9.44 5.50 11.42
CA GLU A 11 10.68 5.38 12.18
C GLU A 11 11.89 5.66 11.29
N VAL A 12 11.93 5.11 10.08
CA VAL A 12 12.96 5.40 9.09
C VAL A 12 12.89 6.86 8.64
N ALA A 13 11.71 7.35 8.26
CA ALA A 13 11.53 8.71 7.78
C ALA A 13 12.03 9.79 8.76
N ARG A 14 11.87 9.57 10.08
CA ARG A 14 12.37 10.50 11.10
C ARG A 14 13.89 10.55 11.17
N ALA A 15 14.58 9.50 10.77
CA ALA A 15 16.04 9.43 10.76
C ALA A 15 16.66 10.01 9.48
N GLU A 16 15.84 10.27 8.46
CA GLU A 16 16.31 10.79 7.18
C GLU A 16 16.68 12.27 7.24
N PRO A 17 17.92 12.65 6.92
CA PRO A 17 18.38 14.05 6.97
C PRO A 17 17.65 14.97 5.99
N GLY A 18 17.07 14.42 4.92
CA GLY A 18 16.38 15.15 3.86
C GLY A 18 14.92 15.49 4.16
N GLY A 19 14.36 14.98 5.28
CA GLY A 19 12.97 15.26 5.66
C GLY A 19 11.95 14.46 4.85
N ALA A 20 11.97 13.14 4.96
CA ALA A 20 10.94 12.27 4.38
C ALA A 20 9.64 12.33 5.20
N SER A 21 8.50 12.14 4.56
CA SER A 21 7.18 12.10 5.21
C SER A 21 6.43 10.81 4.88
N VAL A 22 5.61 10.37 5.83
CA VAL A 22 4.74 9.21 5.67
C VAL A 22 3.32 9.60 6.08
N ASP A 23 2.37 9.37 5.20
CA ASP A 23 0.95 9.62 5.46
C ASP A 23 0.19 8.31 5.62
N LEU A 24 -0.68 8.24 6.63
CA LEU A 24 -1.66 7.18 6.79
C LEU A 24 -3.06 7.76 6.60
N LYS A 25 -3.71 7.42 5.51
CA LYS A 25 -5.04 7.90 5.15
C LYS A 25 -6.04 6.77 4.93
N ARG A 26 -7.30 7.03 5.18
CA ARG A 26 -8.37 6.13 4.76
C ARG A 26 -8.64 6.33 3.26
N ALA A 27 -9.03 5.27 2.57
CA ALA A 27 -9.31 5.33 1.13
C ALA A 27 -10.32 6.42 0.74
N VAL A 28 -11.34 6.64 1.59
CA VAL A 28 -12.36 7.69 1.36
C VAL A 28 -11.82 9.11 1.49
N GLU A 29 -10.70 9.29 2.18
CA GLU A 29 -10.03 10.58 2.40
C GLU A 29 -8.88 10.80 1.40
N SER A 30 -8.53 9.76 0.65
CA SER A 30 -7.46 9.79 -0.33
C SER A 30 -8.00 10.10 -1.73
N GLY A 31 -7.19 10.77 -2.54
CA GLY A 31 -7.55 11.16 -3.89
C GLY A 31 -6.37 11.22 -4.85
N ILE A 32 -6.61 11.77 -6.03
CA ILE A 32 -5.61 11.84 -7.10
C ILE A 32 -4.33 12.57 -6.65
N ASN A 33 -4.43 13.62 -5.85
CA ASN A 33 -3.26 14.36 -5.39
C ASN A 33 -2.35 13.51 -4.49
N ASP A 34 -2.93 12.59 -3.71
CA ASP A 34 -2.13 11.66 -2.90
C ASP A 34 -1.36 10.69 -3.78
N VAL A 35 -1.96 10.24 -4.87
CA VAL A 35 -1.32 9.34 -5.85
C VAL A 35 -0.21 10.06 -6.61
N LEU A 36 -0.44 11.31 -7.02
CA LEU A 36 0.53 12.07 -7.83
C LEU A 36 1.73 12.57 -7.02
N ASN A 37 1.60 12.71 -5.70
CA ASN A 37 2.62 13.28 -4.85
C ASN A 37 3.32 12.25 -3.94
N CYS A 38 3.05 10.95 -4.09
CA CYS A 38 3.76 9.93 -3.33
C CYS A 38 4.85 9.25 -4.17
N ASP A 39 5.95 8.91 -3.51
CA ASP A 39 7.07 8.16 -4.10
C ASP A 39 6.91 6.65 -3.92
N GLY A 40 6.00 6.21 -3.09
CA GLY A 40 5.67 4.82 -2.83
C GLY A 40 4.32 4.65 -2.14
N LEU A 41 3.68 3.49 -2.30
CA LEU A 41 2.32 3.24 -1.81
C LEU A 41 2.19 1.87 -1.16
N ILE A 42 1.69 1.82 0.07
CA ILE A 42 1.23 0.57 0.70
C ILE A 42 -0.29 0.60 0.79
N ILE A 43 -0.95 -0.33 0.11
CA ILE A 43 -2.40 -0.47 0.10
C ILE A 43 -2.79 -1.52 1.14
N ALA A 44 -3.63 -1.13 2.10
CA ALA A 44 -4.14 -2.01 3.13
C ALA A 44 -5.67 -2.18 3.00
N THR A 45 -6.15 -3.41 2.89
CA THR A 45 -7.57 -3.72 2.71
C THR A 45 -7.98 -4.99 3.44
N PRO A 46 -9.20 -5.10 3.95
CA PRO A 46 -9.78 -6.40 4.20
C PRO A 46 -10.16 -7.06 2.86
N GLU A 47 -10.15 -8.40 2.84
CA GLU A 47 -10.82 -9.15 1.79
C GLU A 47 -12.29 -9.32 2.15
N ASN A 48 -13.17 -8.80 1.31
CA ASN A 48 -14.62 -8.97 1.43
C ASN A 48 -15.12 -9.71 0.18
N PHE A 49 -15.77 -10.87 0.37
CA PHE A 49 -16.32 -11.68 -0.73
C PHE A 49 -15.28 -12.03 -1.82
N GLY A 50 -14.04 -12.33 -1.42
CA GLY A 50 -12.96 -12.65 -2.37
C GLY A 50 -12.47 -11.43 -3.17
N TYR A 51 -12.71 -10.21 -2.68
CA TYR A 51 -12.38 -8.95 -3.35
C TYR A 51 -11.86 -7.91 -2.35
N MET A 52 -11.27 -6.83 -2.84
CA MET A 52 -10.89 -5.70 -1.99
C MET A 52 -12.12 -5.03 -1.38
N SER A 53 -11.96 -4.24 -0.33
CA SER A 53 -13.06 -3.45 0.23
C SER A 53 -13.62 -2.46 -0.78
N GLY A 54 -14.92 -2.16 -0.71
CA GLY A 54 -15.57 -1.19 -1.58
C GLY A 54 -14.93 0.20 -1.52
N MET A 55 -14.38 0.61 -0.37
CA MET A 55 -13.68 1.89 -0.23
C MET A 55 -12.36 1.94 -1.02
N ILE A 56 -11.62 0.85 -1.09
CA ILE A 56 -10.41 0.74 -1.93
C ILE A 56 -10.80 0.72 -3.41
N LYS A 57 -11.89 0.02 -3.77
CA LYS A 57 -12.38 0.03 -5.15
C LYS A 57 -12.85 1.44 -5.56
N ASP A 58 -13.58 2.13 -4.70
CA ASP A 58 -13.98 3.53 -4.92
C ASP A 58 -12.77 4.47 -5.10
N PHE A 59 -11.74 4.31 -4.27
CA PHE A 59 -10.48 5.05 -4.43
C PHE A 59 -9.87 4.82 -5.82
N PHE A 60 -9.78 3.59 -6.30
CA PHE A 60 -9.29 3.31 -7.64
C PHE A 60 -10.19 3.91 -8.73
N ASP A 61 -11.51 3.81 -8.60
CA ASP A 61 -12.44 4.38 -9.58
C ASP A 61 -12.30 5.90 -9.71
N ARG A 62 -12.02 6.59 -8.62
CA ARG A 62 -11.83 8.04 -8.59
C ARG A 62 -10.44 8.50 -9.06
N THR A 63 -9.43 7.64 -8.99
CA THR A 63 -8.05 8.04 -9.23
C THR A 63 -7.42 7.42 -10.47
N PHE A 64 -7.94 6.30 -10.97
CA PHE A 64 -7.34 5.56 -12.09
C PHE A 64 -7.23 6.40 -13.36
N TYR A 65 -8.34 6.84 -13.92
CA TYR A 65 -8.33 7.64 -15.15
C TYR A 65 -7.67 9.01 -15.00
N PRO A 66 -7.86 9.74 -13.88
CA PRO A 66 -7.09 10.97 -13.65
C PRO A 66 -5.58 10.76 -13.54
N ALA A 67 -5.10 9.60 -13.10
CA ALA A 67 -3.67 9.27 -13.00
C ALA A 67 -3.05 8.83 -14.34
N GLU A 68 -3.84 8.28 -15.25
CA GLU A 68 -3.39 7.67 -16.50
C GLU A 68 -2.42 8.55 -17.32
N PRO A 69 -2.67 9.86 -17.52
CA PRO A 69 -1.78 10.72 -18.30
C PRO A 69 -0.37 10.89 -17.70
N TYR A 70 -0.21 10.62 -16.40
CA TYR A 70 1.06 10.84 -15.70
C TYR A 70 2.01 9.66 -15.77
N GLN A 71 1.56 8.49 -16.24
CA GLN A 71 2.37 7.27 -16.41
C GLN A 71 3.21 6.93 -15.17
N LEU A 72 2.57 6.93 -14.01
CA LEU A 72 3.20 6.71 -12.72
C LEU A 72 3.86 5.33 -12.65
N SER A 73 5.11 5.28 -12.22
CA SER A 73 5.88 4.03 -12.05
C SER A 73 6.40 3.88 -10.62
N ILE A 74 5.60 4.27 -9.62
CA ILE A 74 5.98 4.17 -8.22
C ILE A 74 5.87 2.73 -7.69
N PRO A 75 6.70 2.36 -6.71
CA PRO A 75 6.61 1.06 -6.06
C PRO A 75 5.35 0.95 -5.20
N TYR A 76 4.76 -0.25 -5.15
CA TYR A 76 3.67 -0.52 -4.22
C TYR A 76 3.80 -1.85 -3.48
N GLY A 77 3.17 -1.93 -2.32
CA GLY A 77 2.99 -3.13 -1.52
C GLY A 77 1.55 -3.34 -1.10
N LEU A 78 1.20 -4.59 -0.76
CA LEU A 78 -0.15 -4.96 -0.34
C LEU A 78 -0.16 -5.57 1.05
N VAL A 79 -1.14 -5.16 1.84
CA VAL A 79 -1.41 -5.68 3.18
C VAL A 79 -2.90 -6.04 3.25
N VAL A 80 -3.21 -7.31 3.43
CA VAL A 80 -4.58 -7.84 3.39
C VAL A 80 -4.94 -8.55 4.69
N SER A 81 -6.11 -8.31 5.23
CA SER A 81 -6.70 -9.13 6.29
C SER A 81 -7.87 -9.92 5.70
N ALA A 82 -7.91 -11.23 5.93
CA ALA A 82 -8.90 -12.11 5.33
C ALA A 82 -9.42 -13.16 6.32
N GLY A 83 -10.70 -13.49 6.19
CA GLY A 83 -11.29 -14.67 6.81
C GLY A 83 -10.98 -15.96 6.04
N ASN A 84 -10.67 -15.85 4.76
CA ASN A 84 -10.23 -16.92 3.87
C ASN A 84 -8.74 -16.80 3.56
N ASP A 85 -8.35 -17.03 2.32
CA ASP A 85 -6.96 -17.02 1.89
C ASP A 85 -6.40 -15.63 1.52
N GLY A 86 -7.26 -14.65 1.30
CA GLY A 86 -6.88 -13.26 0.94
C GLY A 86 -6.39 -13.08 -0.49
N THR A 87 -6.35 -14.14 -1.28
CA THR A 87 -5.76 -14.11 -2.63
C THR A 87 -6.64 -13.39 -3.65
N GLY A 88 -7.95 -13.37 -3.43
CA GLY A 88 -8.89 -12.66 -4.28
C GLY A 88 -8.65 -11.15 -4.28
N ALA A 89 -8.50 -10.55 -3.09
CA ALA A 89 -8.19 -9.12 -2.98
C ALA A 89 -6.84 -8.78 -3.64
N VAL A 90 -5.81 -9.59 -3.41
CA VAL A 90 -4.49 -9.41 -4.03
C VAL A 90 -4.57 -9.43 -5.54
N ARG A 91 -5.20 -10.46 -6.10
CA ARG A 91 -5.35 -10.64 -7.56
C ARG A 91 -6.02 -9.44 -8.21
N GLU A 92 -7.10 -8.95 -7.64
CA GLU A 92 -7.89 -7.86 -8.24
C GLU A 92 -7.19 -6.51 -8.08
N ILE A 93 -6.46 -6.27 -6.98
CA ILE A 93 -5.62 -5.09 -6.85
C ILE A 93 -4.47 -5.14 -7.85
N ASP A 94 -3.74 -6.24 -7.94
CA ASP A 94 -2.64 -6.41 -8.89
C ASP A 94 -3.09 -6.19 -10.36
N ARG A 95 -4.32 -6.60 -10.68
CA ARG A 95 -4.92 -6.36 -11.99
C ARG A 95 -5.10 -4.87 -12.27
N ILE A 96 -5.60 -4.10 -11.30
CA ILE A 96 -5.78 -2.66 -11.43
C ILE A 96 -4.42 -1.95 -11.49
N MET A 97 -3.49 -2.34 -10.63
CA MET A 97 -2.16 -1.71 -10.54
C MET A 97 -1.33 -1.84 -11.81
N ARG A 98 -1.56 -2.88 -12.61
CA ARG A 98 -0.96 -2.97 -13.95
C ARG A 98 -1.36 -1.85 -14.89
N GLY A 99 -2.55 -1.30 -14.71
CA GLY A 99 -3.02 -0.16 -15.48
C GLY A 99 -2.44 1.18 -15.04
N TYR A 100 -1.97 1.30 -13.78
CA TYR A 100 -1.36 2.55 -13.29
C TYR A 100 0.03 2.90 -13.80
N PRO A 101 0.81 2.18 -14.40
CA PRO A 101 1.65 1.01 -14.32
C PRO A 101 2.61 1.00 -13.12
N MET A 102 2.12 0.91 -11.94
CA MET A 102 2.90 0.81 -10.70
C MET A 102 3.59 -0.54 -10.54
N ARG A 103 4.72 -0.59 -9.84
CA ARG A 103 5.52 -1.79 -9.66
C ARG A 103 5.32 -2.43 -8.30
N LYS A 104 4.89 -3.68 -8.25
CA LYS A 104 4.85 -4.45 -6.99
C LYS A 104 6.29 -4.79 -6.57
N VAL A 105 6.70 -4.36 -5.39
CA VAL A 105 8.07 -4.48 -4.89
C VAL A 105 8.23 -5.38 -3.68
N MET A 106 7.13 -5.93 -3.18
CA MET A 106 7.14 -6.87 -2.05
C MET A 106 6.03 -7.91 -2.19
N GLU A 107 6.23 -9.07 -1.58
CA GLU A 107 5.18 -10.07 -1.45
C GLU A 107 4.02 -9.54 -0.60
N PRO A 108 2.76 -9.83 -0.95
CA PRO A 108 1.62 -9.43 -0.18
C PRO A 108 1.64 -10.02 1.24
N ILE A 109 1.42 -9.19 2.25
CA ILE A 109 1.23 -9.66 3.62
C ILE A 109 -0.24 -9.95 3.85
N ILE A 110 -0.58 -11.23 4.07
CA ILE A 110 -1.98 -11.67 4.26
C ILE A 110 -2.15 -12.24 5.66
N ALA A 111 -2.85 -11.52 6.53
CA ALA A 111 -3.30 -12.03 7.83
C ALA A 111 -4.60 -12.82 7.64
N ARG A 112 -4.61 -14.09 8.07
CA ARG A 112 -5.74 -15.00 7.93
C ARG A 112 -6.38 -15.30 9.28
N ASN A 113 -7.71 -15.31 9.32
CA ASN A 113 -8.47 -15.64 10.55
C ASN A 113 -8.13 -14.79 11.76
N GLY A 114 -7.85 -13.51 11.54
CA GLY A 114 -7.41 -12.56 12.55
C GLY A 114 -6.00 -12.05 12.29
N VAL A 115 -5.65 -10.98 12.97
CA VAL A 115 -4.33 -10.33 12.83
C VAL A 115 -3.46 -10.69 14.03
N SER A 116 -2.46 -11.51 13.82
CA SER A 116 -1.48 -11.91 14.83
C SER A 116 -0.43 -10.82 15.11
N GLU A 117 0.38 -11.01 16.14
CA GLU A 117 1.53 -10.13 16.39
C GLU A 117 2.61 -10.30 15.31
N ALA A 118 2.80 -11.52 14.79
CA ALA A 118 3.70 -11.76 13.66
C ALA A 118 3.26 -10.99 12.39
N ASP A 119 1.96 -10.93 12.11
CA ASP A 119 1.45 -10.14 10.99
C ASP A 119 1.69 -8.64 11.17
N ARG A 120 1.59 -8.14 12.42
CA ARG A 120 1.90 -6.74 12.72
C ARG A 120 3.39 -6.45 12.55
N ALA A 121 4.26 -7.36 13.02
CA ALA A 121 5.70 -7.24 12.85
C ALA A 121 6.07 -7.23 11.37
N ALA A 122 5.58 -8.17 10.57
CA ALA A 122 5.81 -8.21 9.14
C ALA A 122 5.34 -6.93 8.43
N CYS A 123 4.20 -6.36 8.84
CA CYS A 123 3.74 -5.08 8.30
C CYS A 123 4.67 -3.92 8.67
N ALA A 124 5.21 -3.89 9.89
CA ALA A 124 6.15 -2.84 10.29
C ALA A 124 7.45 -2.96 9.48
N GLU A 125 8.00 -4.16 9.36
CA GLU A 125 9.19 -4.43 8.53
C GLU A 125 8.97 -4.04 7.05
N ALA A 126 7.78 -4.30 6.50
CA ALA A 126 7.45 -3.90 5.14
C ALA A 126 7.43 -2.38 4.97
N GLY A 127 6.89 -1.64 5.95
CA GLY A 127 6.92 -0.18 5.96
C GLY A 127 8.34 0.38 6.04
N GLU A 128 9.15 -0.19 6.94
CA GLU A 128 10.57 0.14 7.11
C GLU A 128 11.35 -0.11 5.81
N ALA A 129 11.19 -1.30 5.21
CA ALA A 129 11.88 -1.69 3.98
C ALA A 129 11.51 -0.78 2.81
N MET A 130 10.21 -0.47 2.63
CA MET A 130 9.75 0.45 1.58
C MET A 130 10.38 1.83 1.76
N MET A 131 10.33 2.39 2.96
CA MET A 131 10.87 3.72 3.22
C MET A 131 12.39 3.77 3.04
N THR A 132 13.11 2.76 3.53
CA THR A 132 14.56 2.64 3.35
C THR A 132 14.93 2.58 1.88
N ALA A 133 14.24 1.77 1.09
CA ALA A 133 14.51 1.63 -0.33
C ALA A 133 14.25 2.94 -1.09
N LEU A 134 13.18 3.67 -0.75
CA LEU A 134 12.90 5.00 -1.31
C LEU A 134 14.00 6.01 -0.96
N SER A 135 14.43 6.07 0.31
CA SER A 135 15.52 6.94 0.75
C SER A 135 16.85 6.68 0.05
N MET A 136 17.08 5.42 -0.33
CA MET A 136 18.29 5.01 -1.09
C MET A 136 18.16 5.21 -2.61
N GLY A 137 17.01 5.64 -3.11
CA GLY A 137 16.76 5.77 -4.54
C GLY A 137 16.76 4.42 -5.27
N ALA A 138 16.30 3.36 -4.64
CA ALA A 138 16.32 1.99 -5.19
C ALA A 138 15.20 1.71 -6.20
N PHE A 139 14.26 2.63 -6.43
CA PHE A 139 13.09 2.47 -7.30
C PHE A 139 13.04 3.49 -8.42
#